data_0e3ac71151122b25ec57249671b00bc2
#
_entry.id   0e3ac71151122b25ec57249671b00bc2
#
_cell.length_a   1.000
_cell.length_b   1.000
_cell.length_c   1.000
_cell.angle_alpha   90.00
_cell.angle_beta   90.00
_cell.angle_gamma   90.00
#
_symmetry.space_group_name_H-M   'P 1'
#
loop_
_entity.id
_entity.type
_entity.pdbx_description
1 polymer ?
#
loop_
_entity_poly.entity_id
_entity_poly.type
_entity_poly.pdbx_seq_one_letter_code
_entity_poly.pdbx_strand_id
1 'polypeptide(L)'
;MHKPLIGIGSDVLQNEGERDRAFVFTTYIESLKRAGAVPVLIPPQPENAADLVETLDGILLAGGDDCDPAEYGEEKHPTCETMDPRRQKNDLGLAKLARERGIPTLGICLGVQVMNVAAGGTLIQDIGSAVDTDIDHASEPSDRHRHDVHVDSSTTLGRILGDQEFNVNSSHHQAIGRVADGLRVTAKAPDGIVEGLEDPSHPFYVGVQWHPEDMPGESSASAIFGAFVEAARKYAREKQNAAADLSPVGAAPSE
;
A
#
# COMPACT_ATOMS: atom_id res chain seq x y z
N MET A 1 -13.38 -14.12 -17.27
CA MET A 1 -13.56 -13.38 -16.01
C MET A 1 -13.04 -11.97 -16.19
N HIS A 2 -13.75 -10.97 -15.70
CA HIS A 2 -13.29 -9.59 -15.71
C HIS A 2 -12.04 -9.44 -14.84
N LYS A 3 -10.99 -8.79 -15.37
CA LYS A 3 -9.78 -8.49 -14.61
C LYS A 3 -9.99 -7.17 -13.88
N PRO A 4 -9.76 -7.08 -12.56
CA PRO A 4 -9.94 -5.83 -11.84
C PRO A 4 -8.91 -4.79 -12.31
N LEU A 5 -9.35 -3.52 -12.32
CA LEU A 5 -8.53 -2.36 -12.62
C LEU A 5 -7.90 -1.84 -11.32
N ILE A 6 -6.58 -1.97 -11.20
CA ILE A 6 -5.85 -1.58 -10.00
C ILE A 6 -4.96 -0.36 -10.29
N GLY A 7 -5.24 0.72 -9.57
CA GLY A 7 -4.41 1.92 -9.61
C GLY A 7 -3.15 1.77 -8.77
N ILE A 8 -2.00 2.18 -9.31
CA ILE A 8 -0.73 2.25 -8.61
C ILE A 8 -0.35 3.72 -8.44
N GLY A 9 -0.24 4.22 -7.20
CA GLY A 9 0.30 5.55 -6.93
C GLY A 9 1.72 5.65 -7.48
N SER A 10 1.97 6.68 -8.31
CA SER A 10 3.29 6.88 -8.93
C SER A 10 4.13 7.89 -8.18
N ASP A 11 5.44 7.73 -8.27
CA ASP A 11 6.39 8.72 -7.83
C ASP A 11 6.59 9.82 -8.87
N VAL A 12 7.30 10.89 -8.47
CA VAL A 12 7.64 12.03 -9.30
C VAL A 12 9.15 12.23 -9.30
N LEU A 13 9.77 11.99 -10.43
CA LEU A 13 11.16 12.31 -10.64
C LEU A 13 11.30 13.74 -11.16
N GLN A 14 11.91 14.60 -10.36
CA GLN A 14 12.28 15.95 -10.75
C GLN A 14 13.76 16.00 -11.11
N ASN A 15 14.07 16.46 -12.32
CA ASN A 15 15.43 16.72 -12.74
C ASN A 15 15.58 18.20 -13.08
N GLU A 16 16.62 18.85 -12.58
CA GLU A 16 16.90 20.26 -12.88
C GLU A 16 16.97 20.49 -14.39
N GLY A 17 16.16 21.43 -14.89
CA GLY A 17 16.10 21.79 -16.30
C GLY A 17 15.36 20.82 -17.21
N GLU A 18 14.79 19.74 -16.69
CA GLU A 18 13.95 18.78 -17.42
C GLU A 18 12.47 18.86 -17.01
N ARG A 19 11.64 18.08 -17.71
CA ARG A 19 10.22 17.91 -17.35
C ARG A 19 10.10 16.86 -16.26
N ASP A 20 9.21 17.07 -15.31
CA ASP A 20 8.86 16.07 -14.32
C ASP A 20 8.33 14.79 -14.98
N ARG A 21 8.63 13.67 -14.41
CA ARG A 21 8.18 12.35 -14.86
C ARG A 21 7.46 11.64 -13.73
N ALA A 22 6.24 11.18 -13.98
CA ALA A 22 5.58 10.23 -13.11
C ALA A 22 6.06 8.82 -13.45
N PHE A 23 6.48 8.03 -12.46
CA PHE A 23 7.00 6.69 -12.68
C PHE A 23 6.62 5.71 -11.56
N VAL A 24 6.78 4.43 -11.83
CA VAL A 24 6.70 3.34 -10.86
C VAL A 24 7.67 2.23 -11.31
N PHE A 25 8.21 1.48 -10.38
CA PHE A 25 9.02 0.31 -10.73
C PHE A 25 8.17 -0.77 -11.39
N THR A 26 8.67 -1.37 -12.45
CA THR A 26 7.96 -2.38 -13.23
C THR A 26 7.63 -3.65 -12.44
N THR A 27 8.33 -3.90 -11.32
CA THR A 27 8.08 -5.05 -10.44
C THR A 27 6.68 -5.05 -9.84
N TYR A 28 6.12 -3.87 -9.49
CA TYR A 28 4.71 -3.74 -9.07
C TYR A 28 3.75 -4.14 -10.19
N ILE A 29 3.99 -3.62 -11.40
CA ILE A 29 3.17 -3.90 -12.59
C ILE A 29 3.18 -5.39 -12.89
N GLU A 30 4.36 -6.02 -12.93
CA GLU A 30 4.51 -7.44 -13.24
C GLU A 30 3.87 -8.33 -12.17
N SER A 31 3.94 -7.96 -10.88
CA SER A 31 3.32 -8.69 -9.79
C SER A 31 1.79 -8.67 -9.88
N LEU A 32 1.20 -7.50 -10.14
CA LEU A 32 -0.25 -7.39 -10.36
C LEU A 32 -0.73 -8.12 -11.61
N LYS A 33 0.03 -8.05 -12.72
CA LYS A 33 -0.28 -8.80 -13.95
C LYS A 33 -0.24 -10.31 -13.72
N ARG A 34 0.78 -10.82 -13.01
CA ARG A 34 0.86 -12.24 -12.63
C ARG A 34 -0.31 -12.69 -11.79
N ALA A 35 -0.77 -11.84 -10.86
CA ALA A 35 -1.97 -12.10 -10.05
C ALA A 35 -3.29 -11.96 -10.82
N GLY A 36 -3.27 -11.46 -12.06
CA GLY A 36 -4.43 -11.42 -12.95
C GLY A 36 -5.23 -10.12 -12.93
N ALA A 37 -4.61 -9.00 -12.57
CA ALA A 37 -5.16 -7.64 -12.64
C ALA A 37 -4.79 -6.91 -13.94
N VAL A 38 -5.39 -5.74 -14.13
CA VAL A 38 -4.98 -4.69 -15.08
C VAL A 38 -4.42 -3.53 -14.27
N PRO A 39 -3.08 -3.39 -14.13
CA PRO A 39 -2.50 -2.25 -13.44
C PRO A 39 -2.54 -0.98 -14.29
N VAL A 40 -2.83 0.16 -13.65
CA VAL A 40 -2.76 1.49 -14.25
C VAL A 40 -1.99 2.44 -13.33
N LEU A 41 -1.13 3.29 -13.89
CA LEU A 41 -0.42 4.29 -13.12
C LEU A 41 -1.36 5.46 -12.81
N ILE A 42 -1.30 5.94 -11.57
CA ILE A 42 -1.98 7.16 -11.13
C ILE A 42 -0.91 8.24 -10.94
N PRO A 43 -0.73 9.16 -11.90
CA PRO A 43 0.07 10.35 -11.66
C PRO A 43 -0.53 11.17 -10.50
N PRO A 44 0.28 11.87 -9.69
CA PRO A 44 -0.23 12.69 -8.61
C PRO A 44 -1.22 13.73 -9.10
N GLN A 45 -2.47 13.61 -8.67
CA GLN A 45 -3.60 14.47 -8.98
C GLN A 45 -4.60 14.49 -7.81
N PRO A 46 -4.19 15.04 -6.65
CA PRO A 46 -4.97 14.94 -5.43
C PRO A 46 -6.38 15.54 -5.53
N GLU A 47 -6.59 16.48 -6.43
CA GLU A 47 -7.90 17.06 -6.73
C GLU A 47 -8.88 16.07 -7.34
N ASN A 48 -8.39 15.03 -8.02
CA ASN A 48 -9.20 14.00 -8.69
C ASN A 48 -9.26 12.68 -7.89
N ALA A 49 -8.75 12.65 -6.65
CA ALA A 49 -8.67 11.43 -5.87
C ALA A 49 -10.05 10.75 -5.69
N ALA A 50 -11.12 11.53 -5.52
CA ALA A 50 -12.48 11.01 -5.38
C ALA A 50 -12.97 10.29 -6.64
N ASP A 51 -12.73 10.87 -7.84
CA ASP A 51 -13.12 10.27 -9.11
C ASP A 51 -12.29 9.02 -9.44
N LEU A 52 -11.00 9.05 -9.07
CA LEU A 52 -10.11 7.90 -9.22
C LEU A 52 -10.59 6.70 -8.41
N VAL A 53 -10.89 6.89 -7.11
CA VAL A 53 -11.35 5.81 -6.26
C VAL A 53 -12.69 5.23 -6.70
N GLU A 54 -13.56 6.02 -7.34
CA GLU A 54 -14.81 5.53 -7.93
C GLU A 54 -14.59 4.66 -9.18
N THR A 55 -13.53 4.97 -9.94
CA THR A 55 -13.22 4.27 -11.19
C THR A 55 -12.51 2.94 -10.93
N LEU A 56 -11.62 2.89 -9.94
CA LEU A 56 -10.75 1.75 -9.66
C LEU A 56 -11.47 0.63 -8.89
N ASP A 57 -10.94 -0.57 -9.03
CA ASP A 57 -11.40 -1.75 -8.28
C ASP A 57 -10.46 -2.11 -7.13
N GLY A 58 -9.27 -1.50 -7.09
CA GLY A 58 -8.30 -1.61 -6.02
C GLY A 58 -7.19 -0.56 -6.15
N ILE A 59 -6.48 -0.30 -5.06
CA ILE A 59 -5.39 0.68 -5.00
C ILE A 59 -4.15 0.02 -4.42
N LEU A 60 -3.01 0.18 -5.09
CA LEU A 60 -1.69 -0.15 -4.57
C LEU A 60 -0.96 1.15 -4.27
N LEU A 61 -0.60 1.35 -3.00
CA LEU A 61 0.28 2.41 -2.54
C LEU A 61 1.71 1.87 -2.55
N ALA A 62 2.52 2.38 -3.45
CA ALA A 62 3.87 1.89 -3.69
C ALA A 62 4.89 2.43 -2.68
N GLY A 63 6.06 1.80 -2.63
CA GLY A 63 7.25 2.30 -1.94
C GLY A 63 7.77 3.62 -2.50
N GLY A 64 8.73 4.25 -1.82
CA GLY A 64 9.36 5.51 -2.23
C GLY A 64 9.98 6.27 -1.06
N ASP A 65 10.26 7.55 -1.27
CA ASP A 65 10.82 8.47 -0.29
C ASP A 65 9.86 8.74 0.89
N ASP A 66 10.34 9.40 1.92
CA ASP A 66 9.68 9.55 3.22
C ASP A 66 8.41 10.41 3.19
N CYS A 67 7.46 10.06 4.06
CA CYS A 67 6.33 10.92 4.37
C CYS A 67 6.80 12.11 5.22
N ASP A 68 6.36 13.34 4.85
CA ASP A 68 6.73 14.55 5.60
C ASP A 68 6.22 14.45 7.05
N PRO A 69 7.10 14.55 8.07
CA PRO A 69 6.72 14.51 9.48
C PRO A 69 5.69 15.57 9.90
N ALA A 70 5.56 16.65 9.16
CA ALA A 70 4.51 17.64 9.39
C ALA A 70 3.09 17.06 9.30
N GLU A 71 2.86 15.98 8.53
CA GLU A 71 1.56 15.31 8.40
C GLU A 71 1.11 14.60 9.70
N TYR A 72 2.06 14.27 10.58
CA TYR A 72 1.76 13.69 11.89
C TYR A 72 2.24 14.55 13.06
N GLY A 73 2.55 15.85 12.79
CA GLY A 73 2.79 16.87 13.79
C GLY A 73 4.16 16.82 14.46
N GLU A 74 5.17 16.25 13.78
CA GLU A 74 6.54 16.15 14.27
C GLU A 74 7.51 17.05 13.48
N GLU A 75 8.66 17.37 14.09
CA GLU A 75 9.77 18.04 13.41
C GLU A 75 10.54 17.03 12.56
N LYS A 76 11.03 17.50 11.40
CA LYS A 76 11.75 16.65 10.44
C LYS A 76 13.11 16.22 10.98
N HIS A 77 13.35 14.91 11.06
CA HIS A 77 14.66 14.35 11.36
C HIS A 77 15.66 14.63 10.21
N PRO A 78 16.96 14.83 10.49
CA PRO A 78 17.96 15.15 9.46
C PRO A 78 18.12 14.08 8.36
N THR A 79 17.81 12.81 8.65
CA THR A 79 17.88 11.70 7.68
C THR A 79 16.66 11.61 6.76
N CYS A 80 15.57 12.34 7.04
CA CYS A 80 14.37 12.27 6.22
C CYS A 80 14.59 12.91 4.84
N GLU A 81 14.29 12.14 3.79
CA GLU A 81 14.22 12.59 2.41
C GLU A 81 12.76 12.52 1.94
N THR A 82 12.05 13.65 2.04
CA THR A 82 10.60 13.68 1.82
C THR A 82 10.24 13.54 0.34
N MET A 83 9.23 12.72 0.06
CA MET A 83 8.67 12.55 -1.28
C MET A 83 8.13 13.88 -1.86
N ASP A 84 7.87 13.90 -3.16
CA ASP A 84 7.22 15.05 -3.83
C ASP A 84 5.90 15.40 -3.12
N PRO A 85 5.67 16.67 -2.74
CA PRO A 85 4.45 17.08 -2.02
C PRO A 85 3.15 16.76 -2.75
N ARG A 86 3.18 16.67 -4.10
CA ARG A 86 2.01 16.30 -4.91
C ARG A 86 1.69 14.82 -4.73
N ARG A 87 2.73 13.96 -4.72
CA ARG A 87 2.59 12.54 -4.43
C ARG A 87 2.05 12.33 -3.01
N GLN A 88 2.66 12.96 -2.02
CA GLN A 88 2.23 12.85 -0.63
C GLN A 88 0.74 13.16 -0.47
N LYS A 89 0.31 14.32 -0.96
CA LYS A 89 -1.10 14.72 -0.88
C LYS A 89 -2.04 13.76 -1.62
N ASN A 90 -1.59 13.24 -2.77
CA ASN A 90 -2.33 12.24 -3.54
C ASN A 90 -2.47 10.93 -2.78
N ASP A 91 -1.37 10.37 -2.27
CA ASP A 91 -1.34 9.06 -1.64
C ASP A 91 -2.07 9.06 -0.28
N LEU A 92 -1.91 10.12 0.53
CA LEU A 92 -2.70 10.31 1.76
C LEU A 92 -4.21 10.41 1.44
N GLY A 93 -4.58 11.16 0.40
CA GLY A 93 -5.96 11.29 -0.05
C GLY A 93 -6.54 9.96 -0.54
N LEU A 94 -5.80 9.22 -1.35
CA LEU A 94 -6.20 7.90 -1.84
C LEU A 94 -6.35 6.89 -0.69
N ALA A 95 -5.39 6.84 0.24
CA ALA A 95 -5.43 5.95 1.40
C ALA A 95 -6.68 6.20 2.26
N LYS A 96 -6.97 7.46 2.57
CA LYS A 96 -8.14 7.87 3.34
C LYS A 96 -9.44 7.50 2.64
N LEU A 97 -9.62 7.91 1.39
CA LEU A 97 -10.84 7.65 0.62
C LEU A 97 -11.06 6.17 0.36
N ALA A 98 -10.01 5.41 0.07
CA ALA A 98 -10.11 3.97 -0.12
C ALA A 98 -10.59 3.26 1.15
N ARG A 99 -10.04 3.64 2.31
CA ARG A 99 -10.47 3.11 3.60
C ARG A 99 -11.94 3.43 3.89
N GLU A 100 -12.35 4.68 3.69
CA GLU A 100 -13.74 5.12 3.92
C GLU A 100 -14.76 4.45 3.00
N ARG A 101 -14.38 4.13 1.77
CA ARG A 101 -15.26 3.58 0.73
C ARG A 101 -15.18 2.06 0.57
N GLY A 102 -14.38 1.37 1.37
CA GLY A 102 -14.23 -0.08 1.32
C GLY A 102 -13.48 -0.59 0.09
N ILE A 103 -12.61 0.23 -0.53
CA ILE A 103 -11.87 -0.16 -1.73
C ILE A 103 -10.64 -0.98 -1.34
N PRO A 104 -10.47 -2.21 -1.86
CA PRO A 104 -9.30 -3.02 -1.57
C PRO A 104 -8.00 -2.27 -1.79
N THR A 105 -7.16 -2.23 -0.75
CA THR A 105 -5.92 -1.47 -0.76
C THR A 105 -4.76 -2.31 -0.25
N LEU A 106 -3.66 -2.31 -0.99
CA LEU A 106 -2.39 -2.89 -0.60
C LEU A 106 -1.35 -1.77 -0.47
N GLY A 107 -0.77 -1.59 0.73
CA GLY A 107 0.35 -0.69 0.96
C GLY A 107 1.67 -1.45 1.04
N ILE A 108 2.71 -0.99 0.34
CA ILE A 108 4.04 -1.60 0.34
C ILE A 108 5.07 -0.57 0.75
N CYS A 109 5.89 -0.87 1.77
CA CYS A 109 6.95 -0.02 2.32
C CYS A 109 6.40 1.36 2.70
N LEU A 110 6.75 2.44 2.00
CA LEU A 110 6.11 3.75 2.19
C LEU A 110 4.58 3.65 2.19
N GLY A 111 4.00 2.79 1.37
CA GLY A 111 2.55 2.61 1.28
C GLY A 111 1.89 2.22 2.60
N VAL A 112 2.47 1.33 3.41
CA VAL A 112 1.93 0.99 4.73
C VAL A 112 2.11 2.14 5.73
N GLN A 113 3.17 2.91 5.61
CA GLN A 113 3.41 4.11 6.41
C GLN A 113 2.37 5.19 6.10
N VAL A 114 2.10 5.45 4.82
CA VAL A 114 1.02 6.35 4.35
C VAL A 114 -0.34 5.91 4.88
N MET A 115 -0.64 4.61 4.88
CA MET A 115 -1.89 4.07 5.46
C MET A 115 -2.02 4.43 6.94
N ASN A 116 -0.94 4.31 7.71
CA ASN A 116 -0.91 4.65 9.13
C ASN A 116 -1.08 6.16 9.36
N VAL A 117 -0.32 6.99 8.63
CA VAL A 117 -0.36 8.46 8.74
C VAL A 117 -1.74 9.00 8.32
N ALA A 118 -2.29 8.52 7.21
CA ALA A 118 -3.63 8.91 6.74
C ALA A 118 -4.74 8.58 7.74
N ALA A 119 -4.52 7.59 8.60
CA ALA A 119 -5.43 7.21 9.68
C ALA A 119 -5.15 7.96 11.00
N GLY A 120 -4.11 8.82 11.07
CA GLY A 120 -3.73 9.61 12.23
C GLY A 120 -2.66 8.97 13.12
N GLY A 121 -1.92 7.98 12.62
CA GLY A 121 -0.75 7.40 13.27
C GLY A 121 0.51 8.26 13.09
N THR A 122 1.66 7.80 13.62
CA THR A 122 2.97 8.43 13.46
C THR A 122 4.00 7.44 12.94
N LEU A 123 5.18 7.93 12.59
CA LEU A 123 6.30 7.11 12.14
C LEU A 123 7.49 7.22 13.11
N ILE A 124 8.35 6.22 13.11
CA ILE A 124 9.74 6.31 13.54
C ILE A 124 10.50 6.82 12.33
N GLN A 125 11.01 8.04 12.41
CA GLN A 125 11.63 8.72 11.27
C GLN A 125 13.01 8.17 10.90
N ASP A 126 13.66 7.46 11.84
CA ASP A 126 14.94 6.80 11.61
C ASP A 126 15.13 5.68 12.64
N ILE A 127 15.07 4.44 12.19
CA ILE A 127 15.22 3.26 13.04
C ILE A 127 16.59 3.26 13.71
N GLY A 128 17.65 3.57 12.96
CA GLY A 128 19.03 3.51 13.45
C GLY A 128 19.33 4.46 14.62
N SER A 129 18.60 5.57 14.73
CA SER A 129 18.75 6.53 15.85
C SER A 129 17.73 6.28 16.96
N ALA A 130 16.60 5.65 16.69
CA ALA A 130 15.48 5.51 17.63
C ALA A 130 15.40 4.14 18.32
N VAL A 131 15.95 3.11 17.72
CA VAL A 131 15.84 1.72 18.19
C VAL A 131 17.23 1.09 18.31
N ASP A 132 17.49 0.48 19.48
CA ASP A 132 18.72 -0.32 19.68
C ASP A 132 18.50 -1.71 19.08
N THR A 133 19.01 -1.92 17.86
CA THR A 133 18.80 -3.16 17.10
C THR A 133 20.05 -3.51 16.30
N ASP A 134 20.33 -4.82 16.20
CA ASP A 134 21.35 -5.38 15.30
C ASP A 134 20.76 -5.75 13.91
N ILE A 135 19.45 -5.56 13.71
CA ILE A 135 18.79 -5.84 12.43
C ILE A 135 18.98 -4.65 11.50
N ASP A 136 19.57 -4.91 10.35
CA ASP A 136 19.69 -3.90 9.29
C ASP A 136 18.43 -3.86 8.43
N HIS A 137 17.59 -2.85 8.68
CA HIS A 137 16.38 -2.58 7.90
C HIS A 137 16.64 -1.73 6.65
N ALA A 138 17.75 -0.97 6.62
CA ALA A 138 18.01 0.11 5.66
C ALA A 138 18.98 -0.28 4.53
N SER A 139 19.02 -1.57 4.15
CA SER A 139 19.95 -2.01 3.10
C SER A 139 19.63 -1.40 1.72
N GLU A 140 20.66 -1.16 0.94
CA GLU A 140 20.51 -0.70 -0.44
C GLU A 140 19.73 -1.70 -1.30
N PRO A 141 18.97 -1.27 -2.31
CA PRO A 141 18.18 -2.16 -3.16
C PRO A 141 18.98 -3.25 -3.88
N SER A 142 20.29 -3.00 -4.12
CA SER A 142 21.21 -3.95 -4.77
C SER A 142 21.74 -5.03 -3.81
N ASP A 143 21.66 -4.81 -2.50
CA ASP A 143 22.15 -5.70 -1.44
C ASP A 143 21.11 -5.80 -0.32
N ARG A 144 19.89 -6.11 -0.70
CA ARG A 144 18.78 -6.20 0.26
C ARG A 144 19.04 -7.27 1.29
N HIS A 145 19.35 -6.84 2.49
CA HIS A 145 19.37 -7.71 3.64
C HIS A 145 18.01 -8.33 3.86
N ARG A 146 18.00 -9.42 4.56
CA ARG A 146 16.77 -10.13 4.89
C ARG A 146 16.74 -10.34 6.39
N HIS A 147 15.57 -10.19 6.96
CA HIS A 147 15.31 -10.53 8.35
C HIS A 147 14.01 -11.32 8.47
N ASP A 148 13.84 -11.94 9.62
CA ASP A 148 12.62 -12.67 9.89
C ASP A 148 11.51 -11.72 10.35
N VAL A 149 10.27 -12.04 9.99
CA VAL A 149 9.07 -11.40 10.51
C VAL A 149 8.12 -12.45 11.06
N HIS A 150 7.54 -12.16 12.22
CA HIS A 150 6.48 -12.97 12.80
C HIS A 150 5.12 -12.40 12.41
N VAL A 151 4.26 -13.22 11.80
CA VAL A 151 2.92 -12.85 11.32
C VAL A 151 1.85 -13.45 12.24
N ASP A 152 0.93 -12.62 12.76
CA ASP A 152 -0.19 -13.04 13.60
C ASP A 152 -1.27 -13.75 12.76
N SER A 153 -1.49 -15.06 13.02
CA SER A 153 -2.46 -15.90 12.30
C SER A 153 -3.91 -15.43 12.39
N SER A 154 -4.25 -14.63 13.40
CA SER A 154 -5.61 -14.10 13.58
C SER A 154 -5.96 -12.94 12.61
N THR A 155 -4.96 -12.42 11.89
CA THR A 155 -5.07 -11.27 10.97
C THR A 155 -5.45 -11.70 9.56
N THR A 156 -5.76 -10.74 8.68
CA THR A 156 -5.93 -11.01 7.24
C THR A 156 -4.62 -11.48 6.63
N LEU A 157 -3.51 -10.80 6.95
CA LEU A 157 -2.19 -11.21 6.50
C LEU A 157 -1.85 -12.63 6.99
N GLY A 158 -2.16 -12.95 8.25
CA GLY A 158 -1.97 -14.28 8.82
C GLY A 158 -2.81 -15.36 8.13
N ARG A 159 -4.04 -15.06 7.74
CA ARG A 159 -4.87 -15.99 6.94
C ARG A 159 -4.30 -16.23 5.54
N ILE A 160 -3.61 -15.25 4.97
CA ILE A 160 -2.96 -15.34 3.65
C ILE A 160 -1.67 -16.16 3.75
N LEU A 161 -0.84 -15.89 4.74
CA LEU A 161 0.51 -16.43 4.86
C LEU A 161 0.63 -17.60 5.87
N GLY A 162 -0.27 -17.71 6.83
CA GLY A 162 -0.19 -18.58 8.00
C GLY A 162 0.52 -17.91 9.19
N ASP A 163 0.53 -18.59 10.33
CA ASP A 163 1.25 -18.18 11.54
C ASP A 163 2.67 -18.77 11.47
N GLN A 164 3.57 -18.02 10.87
CA GLN A 164 4.93 -18.47 10.60
C GLN A 164 5.91 -17.32 10.70
N GLU A 165 7.16 -17.66 10.91
CA GLU A 165 8.27 -16.75 10.63
C GLU A 165 8.59 -16.79 9.14
N PHE A 166 8.60 -15.63 8.53
CA PHE A 166 9.00 -15.45 7.13
C PHE A 166 10.28 -14.66 7.07
N ASN A 167 11.19 -15.07 6.19
CA ASN A 167 12.37 -14.29 5.89
C ASN A 167 12.07 -13.34 4.72
N VAL A 168 12.03 -12.05 4.98
CA VAL A 168 11.64 -11.01 4.03
C VAL A 168 12.82 -10.11 3.66
N ASN A 169 12.78 -9.47 2.49
CA ASN A 169 13.73 -8.44 2.11
C ASN A 169 13.42 -7.14 2.86
N SER A 170 14.44 -6.31 3.12
CA SER A 170 14.29 -5.04 3.83
C SER A 170 15.04 -3.93 3.12
N SER A 171 14.43 -2.75 3.01
CA SER A 171 15.03 -1.54 2.43
C SER A 171 14.23 -0.32 2.91
N HIS A 172 14.25 -0.07 4.23
CA HIS A 172 13.56 1.07 4.83
C HIS A 172 14.29 1.52 6.09
N HIS A 173 14.49 2.82 6.26
CA HIS A 173 15.04 3.39 7.48
C HIS A 173 13.96 3.97 8.41
N GLN A 174 12.74 4.13 7.89
CA GLN A 174 11.56 4.53 8.67
C GLN A 174 10.68 3.32 8.99
N ALA A 175 9.90 3.45 10.05
CA ALA A 175 8.94 2.44 10.47
C ALA A 175 7.67 3.07 11.05
N ILE A 176 6.66 2.24 11.28
CA ILE A 176 5.45 2.65 11.99
C ILE A 176 5.79 2.91 13.46
N GLY A 177 5.49 4.12 13.92
CA GLY A 177 5.60 4.52 15.34
C GLY A 177 4.32 4.19 16.10
N ARG A 178 3.49 5.20 16.37
CA ARG A 178 2.17 4.97 16.96
C ARG A 178 1.20 4.50 15.87
N VAL A 179 0.65 3.31 16.10
CA VAL A 179 -0.41 2.76 15.22
C VAL A 179 -1.68 3.58 15.38
N ALA A 180 -2.30 3.96 14.27
CA ALA A 180 -3.53 4.73 14.26
C ALA A 180 -4.73 3.93 14.81
N ASP A 181 -5.70 4.63 15.38
CA ASP A 181 -6.94 4.02 15.86
C ASP A 181 -7.69 3.31 14.72
N GLY A 182 -8.15 2.09 15.01
CA GLY A 182 -8.84 1.23 14.06
C GLY A 182 -7.90 0.42 13.16
N LEU A 183 -6.58 0.66 13.19
CA LEU A 183 -5.61 -0.24 12.56
C LEU A 183 -5.06 -1.25 13.56
N ARG A 184 -4.62 -2.39 13.06
CA ARG A 184 -4.04 -3.48 13.84
C ARG A 184 -2.71 -3.94 13.23
N VAL A 185 -1.73 -4.21 14.09
CA VAL A 185 -0.46 -4.82 13.71
C VAL A 185 -0.71 -6.27 13.26
N THR A 186 -0.15 -6.62 12.10
CA THR A 186 -0.25 -7.97 11.52
C THR A 186 1.07 -8.72 11.51
N ALA A 187 2.18 -7.98 11.52
CA ALA A 187 3.53 -8.57 11.50
C ALA A 187 4.52 -7.68 12.26
N LYS A 188 5.54 -8.31 12.85
CA LYS A 188 6.67 -7.64 13.51
C LYS A 188 7.98 -8.34 13.21
N ALA A 189 9.06 -7.56 13.14
CA ALA A 189 10.42 -8.05 13.20
C ALA A 189 10.80 -8.46 14.65
N PRO A 190 11.87 -9.25 14.86
CA PRO A 190 12.30 -9.69 16.20
C PRO A 190 12.66 -8.55 17.17
N ASP A 191 13.08 -7.41 16.67
CA ASP A 191 13.36 -6.17 17.42
C ASP A 191 12.10 -5.36 17.77
N GLY A 192 10.93 -5.82 17.36
CA GLY A 192 9.64 -5.20 17.65
C GLY A 192 9.17 -4.18 16.61
N ILE A 193 9.98 -3.87 15.61
CA ILE A 193 9.58 -3.02 14.48
C ILE A 193 8.32 -3.60 13.83
N VAL A 194 7.35 -2.74 13.57
CA VAL A 194 6.08 -3.11 12.92
C VAL A 194 6.32 -3.29 11.43
N GLU A 195 6.05 -4.50 10.96
CA GLU A 195 6.26 -4.93 9.58
C GLU A 195 4.95 -5.09 8.79
N GLY A 196 3.82 -4.98 9.44
CA GLY A 196 2.54 -5.05 8.75
C GLY A 196 1.39 -4.47 9.55
N LEU A 197 0.42 -3.89 8.83
CA LEU A 197 -0.83 -3.35 9.37
C LEU A 197 -2.03 -3.81 8.56
N GLU A 198 -3.20 -3.81 9.21
CA GLU A 198 -4.48 -3.93 8.54
C GLU A 198 -5.55 -3.09 9.23
N ASP A 199 -6.64 -2.78 8.52
CA ASP A 199 -7.92 -2.41 9.12
C ASP A 199 -8.79 -3.66 9.20
N PRO A 200 -9.03 -4.23 10.40
CA PRO A 200 -9.81 -5.47 10.54
C PRO A 200 -11.29 -5.31 10.19
N SER A 201 -11.80 -4.10 10.10
CA SER A 201 -13.18 -3.80 9.71
C SER A 201 -13.36 -3.64 8.20
N HIS A 202 -12.25 -3.51 7.46
CA HIS A 202 -12.26 -3.28 6.02
C HIS A 202 -12.15 -4.61 5.24
N PRO A 203 -12.82 -4.76 4.10
CA PRO A 203 -12.76 -5.99 3.29
C PRO A 203 -11.33 -6.43 2.91
N PHE A 204 -10.46 -5.47 2.58
CA PHE A 204 -9.04 -5.67 2.34
C PHE A 204 -8.30 -4.32 2.41
N TYR A 205 -7.74 -4.00 3.56
CA TYR A 205 -6.88 -2.84 3.77
C TYR A 205 -5.65 -3.32 4.52
N VAL A 206 -4.66 -3.79 3.76
CA VAL A 206 -3.48 -4.51 4.27
C VAL A 206 -2.23 -3.81 3.77
N GLY A 207 -1.27 -3.62 4.66
CA GLY A 207 0.04 -3.08 4.31
C GLY A 207 1.17 -3.93 4.88
N VAL A 208 2.28 -3.99 4.15
CA VAL A 208 3.53 -4.65 4.54
C VAL A 208 4.71 -3.70 4.37
N GLN A 209 5.68 -3.78 5.28
CA GLN A 209 6.84 -2.88 5.26
C GLN A 209 7.93 -3.37 4.30
N TRP A 210 8.02 -4.68 4.06
CA TRP A 210 8.92 -5.28 3.09
C TRP A 210 8.42 -5.13 1.65
N HIS A 211 9.20 -5.60 0.66
CA HIS A 211 8.93 -5.47 -0.76
C HIS A 211 8.60 -6.83 -1.42
N PRO A 212 7.35 -7.30 -1.35
CA PRO A 212 6.97 -8.58 -1.98
C PRO A 212 7.04 -8.54 -3.52
N GLU A 213 6.99 -7.35 -4.15
CA GLU A 213 7.15 -7.19 -5.60
C GLU A 213 8.56 -7.55 -6.09
N ASP A 214 9.56 -7.48 -5.19
CA ASP A 214 10.95 -7.83 -5.48
C ASP A 214 11.34 -9.22 -4.95
N MET A 215 10.34 -10.04 -4.62
CA MET A 215 10.49 -11.44 -4.22
C MET A 215 9.84 -12.39 -5.27
N PRO A 216 10.22 -12.28 -6.58
CA PRO A 216 9.58 -13.07 -7.62
C PRO A 216 9.83 -14.57 -7.43
N GLY A 217 8.75 -15.37 -7.49
CA GLY A 217 8.82 -16.81 -7.28
C GLY A 217 8.64 -17.27 -5.84
N GLU A 218 8.62 -16.39 -4.86
CA GLU A 218 8.28 -16.74 -3.49
C GLU A 218 6.76 -16.89 -3.32
N SER A 219 6.36 -17.95 -2.61
CA SER A 219 4.94 -18.25 -2.38
C SER A 219 4.24 -17.18 -1.56
N SER A 220 4.93 -16.58 -0.57
CA SER A 220 4.45 -15.48 0.26
C SER A 220 4.08 -14.26 -0.56
N ALA A 221 4.98 -13.82 -1.45
CA ALA A 221 4.72 -12.70 -2.35
C ALA A 221 3.54 -12.97 -3.29
N SER A 222 3.51 -14.16 -3.89
CA SER A 222 2.41 -14.58 -4.77
C SER A 222 1.06 -14.63 -4.03
N ALA A 223 1.06 -15.06 -2.77
CA ALA A 223 -0.14 -15.13 -1.94
C ALA A 223 -0.70 -13.73 -1.60
N ILE A 224 0.17 -12.76 -1.24
CA ILE A 224 -0.24 -11.38 -0.94
C ILE A 224 -0.90 -10.73 -2.16
N PHE A 225 -0.22 -10.72 -3.32
CA PHE A 225 -0.79 -10.15 -4.55
C PHE A 225 -2.03 -10.90 -5.01
N GLY A 226 -2.06 -12.22 -4.88
CA GLY A 226 -3.22 -13.05 -5.22
C GLY A 226 -4.45 -12.70 -4.39
N ALA A 227 -4.30 -12.57 -3.07
CA ALA A 227 -5.36 -12.20 -2.15
C ALA A 227 -5.88 -10.78 -2.42
N PHE A 228 -4.98 -9.83 -2.65
CA PHE A 228 -5.34 -8.47 -3.02
C PHE A 228 -6.16 -8.40 -4.31
N VAL A 229 -5.69 -9.05 -5.37
CA VAL A 229 -6.39 -9.07 -6.67
C VAL A 229 -7.74 -9.80 -6.57
N GLU A 230 -7.86 -10.84 -5.74
CA GLU A 230 -9.15 -11.50 -5.53
C GLU A 230 -10.13 -10.59 -4.77
N ALA A 231 -9.66 -9.85 -3.76
CA ALA A 231 -10.47 -8.83 -3.08
C ALA A 231 -10.94 -7.74 -4.05
N ALA A 232 -10.04 -7.23 -4.91
CA ALA A 232 -10.38 -6.26 -5.94
C ALA A 232 -11.40 -6.81 -6.97
N ARG A 233 -11.27 -8.08 -7.33
CA ARG A 233 -12.23 -8.76 -8.24
C ARG A 233 -13.61 -8.90 -7.60
N LYS A 234 -13.67 -9.19 -6.31
CA LYS A 234 -14.94 -9.25 -5.56
C LYS A 234 -15.60 -7.88 -5.52
N TYR A 235 -14.83 -6.85 -5.15
CA TYR A 235 -15.29 -5.46 -5.13
C TYR A 235 -15.85 -5.01 -6.49
N ALA A 236 -15.14 -5.27 -7.59
CA ALA A 236 -15.59 -4.96 -8.95
C ALA A 236 -16.94 -5.58 -9.28
N ARG A 237 -17.16 -6.85 -8.87
CA ARG A 237 -18.45 -7.54 -9.08
C ARG A 237 -19.58 -6.90 -8.29
N GLU A 238 -19.33 -6.56 -7.02
CA GLU A 238 -20.32 -5.92 -6.16
C GLU A 238 -20.72 -4.55 -6.69
N LYS A 239 -19.74 -3.75 -7.13
CA LYS A 239 -19.94 -2.45 -7.77
C LYS A 239 -20.78 -2.55 -9.07
N GLN A 240 -20.51 -3.55 -9.92
CA GLN A 240 -21.30 -3.79 -11.14
C GLN A 240 -22.75 -4.20 -10.82
N ASN A 241 -22.96 -5.06 -9.85
CA ASN A 241 -24.29 -5.49 -9.44
C ASN A 241 -25.10 -4.31 -8.88
N ALA A 242 -24.51 -3.48 -8.02
CA ALA A 242 -25.16 -2.28 -7.49
C ALA A 242 -25.57 -1.30 -8.61
N ALA A 243 -24.71 -1.13 -9.64
CA ALA A 243 -25.03 -0.28 -10.77
C ALA A 243 -26.18 -0.85 -11.66
N ALA A 244 -26.24 -2.17 -11.79
CA ALA A 244 -27.31 -2.84 -12.56
C ALA A 244 -28.67 -2.71 -11.87
N ASP A 245 -28.73 -2.81 -10.54
CA ASP A 245 -29.95 -2.66 -9.74
C ASP A 245 -30.51 -1.23 -9.78
N LEU A 246 -29.69 -0.23 -10.00
CA LEU A 246 -30.08 1.18 -10.12
C LEU A 246 -30.54 1.56 -11.54
N SER A 247 -30.37 0.71 -12.54
CA SER A 247 -30.83 0.96 -13.91
C SER A 247 -32.34 0.77 -14.01
N PRO A 248 -33.15 1.76 -14.45
CA PRO A 248 -34.60 1.61 -14.55
C PRO A 248 -34.93 0.51 -15.57
N VAL A 249 -35.69 -0.49 -15.11
CA VAL A 249 -36.29 -1.52 -15.96
C VAL A 249 -37.10 -0.82 -17.08
N GLY A 250 -36.66 -1.04 -18.29
CA GLY A 250 -37.15 -0.62 -19.58
C GLY A 250 -38.40 0.21 -19.64
N ALA A 251 -38.33 1.41 -20.21
CA ALA A 251 -39.49 2.03 -20.83
C ALA A 251 -40.04 1.07 -21.91
N ALA A 252 -41.25 0.58 -21.67
CA ALA A 252 -41.97 -0.20 -22.68
C ALA A 252 -42.05 0.63 -23.98
N PRO A 253 -41.92 0.00 -25.18
CA PRO A 253 -42.14 0.72 -26.43
C PRO A 253 -43.59 1.20 -26.47
N SER A 254 -43.77 2.51 -26.58
CA SER A 254 -45.07 3.10 -26.91
C SER A 254 -45.47 2.64 -28.29
N GLU A 255 -46.60 1.95 -28.38
CA GLU A 255 -47.28 1.64 -29.64
C GLU A 255 -47.71 2.90 -30.39
#